data_4aac1550d5e0a08f4947515b128b02d7
#
_entry.id   4aac1550d5e0a08f4947515b128b02d7
#
_cell.length_a   1.000
_cell.length_b   1.000
_cell.length_c   1.000
_cell.angle_alpha   90.00
_cell.angle_beta   90.00
_cell.angle_gamma   90.00
#
_symmetry.space_group_name_H-M   'P 1'
#
loop_
_entity.id
_entity.type
_entity.pdbx_description
1 polymer ?
#
loop_
_entity_poly.entity_id
_entity_poly.type
_entity_poly.pdbx_seq_one_letter_code
_entity_poly.pdbx_strand_id
1 'polypeptide(L)'
;MASTFTTGFGIEKIGSGEQSGAWGTTTNHNLDILDRIASYKAVALSGSTHTLTVREASPGSGTENLQDGMYRVIKFTGALGANNTVTIAPNTAPAYFIFENATTDSGSSGPYSVILTQGSGANITIQNGKNAIVYCDGAGSGAAVVNALSDLQIATLEVTGAATIDGVTT
;
A
#
# COMPACT_ATOMS: atom_id res chain seq x y z
N MET A 1 -14.91 -9.55 27.87
CA MET A 1 -14.42 -8.20 27.40
C MET A 1 -14.43 -8.28 25.88
N ALA A 2 -15.03 -7.31 25.20
CA ALA A 2 -15.16 -7.35 23.74
C ALA A 2 -13.79 -7.37 23.04
N SER A 3 -13.69 -8.11 21.93
CA SER A 3 -12.52 -8.09 21.07
C SER A 3 -12.21 -6.68 20.57
N THR A 4 -10.96 -6.38 20.35
CA THR A 4 -10.48 -5.10 19.77
C THR A 4 -9.59 -5.41 18.57
N PHE A 5 -9.31 -4.39 17.73
CA PHE A 5 -8.54 -4.56 16.51
C PHE A 5 -7.32 -3.64 16.48
N THR A 6 -6.26 -4.06 15.80
CA THR A 6 -5.09 -3.20 15.56
C THR A 6 -5.43 -2.12 14.54
N THR A 7 -4.86 -0.92 14.72
CA THR A 7 -5.15 0.24 13.88
C THR A 7 -4.65 0.07 12.44
N GLY A 8 -3.52 -0.61 12.25
CA GLY A 8 -2.91 -0.80 10.94
C GLY A 8 -3.67 -1.81 10.07
N PHE A 9 -3.68 -3.07 10.45
CA PHE A 9 -4.14 -4.18 9.62
C PHE A 9 -5.43 -4.85 10.09
N GLY A 10 -6.07 -4.34 11.15
CA GLY A 10 -7.29 -4.93 11.65
C GLY A 10 -7.10 -6.31 12.29
N ILE A 11 -5.89 -6.65 12.76
CA ILE A 11 -5.64 -7.91 13.46
C ILE A 11 -6.47 -7.94 14.74
N GLU A 12 -7.26 -8.99 14.90
CA GLU A 12 -8.15 -9.12 16.05
C GLU A 12 -7.37 -9.52 17.31
N LYS A 13 -7.55 -8.75 18.37
CA LYS A 13 -7.14 -9.09 19.73
C LYS A 13 -8.35 -9.65 20.46
N ILE A 14 -8.41 -10.98 20.55
CA ILE A 14 -9.54 -11.70 21.15
C ILE A 14 -9.67 -11.30 22.62
N GLY A 15 -10.87 -10.88 23.01
CA GLY A 15 -11.19 -10.56 24.40
C GLY A 15 -11.22 -11.81 25.29
N SER A 16 -10.83 -11.65 26.57
CA SER A 16 -10.87 -12.76 27.52
C SER A 16 -12.28 -13.33 27.67
N GLY A 17 -12.43 -14.62 27.48
CA GLY A 17 -13.69 -15.35 27.55
C GLY A 17 -14.58 -15.29 26.30
N GLU A 18 -14.08 -14.61 25.24
CA GLU A 18 -14.79 -14.55 23.96
C GLU A 18 -14.36 -15.67 23.00
N GLN A 19 -15.16 -15.86 21.96
CA GLN A 19 -14.93 -16.78 20.85
C GLN A 19 -14.71 -18.25 21.26
N SER A 20 -15.41 -18.71 22.31
CA SER A 20 -15.43 -20.13 22.67
C SER A 20 -15.82 -20.98 21.46
N GLY A 21 -14.92 -21.88 21.05
CA GLY A 21 -15.09 -22.74 19.88
C GLY A 21 -14.70 -22.08 18.53
N ALA A 22 -14.46 -20.77 18.47
CA ALA A 22 -14.11 -20.04 17.24
C ALA A 22 -12.72 -19.38 17.29
N TRP A 23 -12.06 -19.33 18.44
CA TRP A 23 -10.76 -18.66 18.59
C TRP A 23 -9.69 -19.18 17.64
N GLY A 24 -9.72 -20.48 17.31
CA GLY A 24 -8.78 -21.07 16.36
C GLY A 24 -8.94 -20.50 14.94
N THR A 25 -10.18 -20.28 14.50
CA THR A 25 -10.48 -19.65 13.22
C THR A 25 -9.94 -18.21 13.18
N THR A 26 -10.21 -17.42 14.23
CA THR A 26 -9.71 -16.05 14.35
C THR A 26 -8.18 -16.00 14.39
N THR A 27 -7.53 -16.93 15.10
CA THR A 27 -6.07 -17.03 15.18
C THR A 27 -5.49 -17.34 13.80
N ASN A 28 -6.05 -18.30 13.07
CA ASN A 28 -5.61 -18.64 11.72
C ASN A 28 -5.78 -17.45 10.76
N HIS A 29 -6.90 -16.75 10.83
CA HIS A 29 -7.14 -15.55 10.05
C HIS A 29 -6.11 -14.45 10.33
N ASN A 30 -5.76 -14.23 11.59
CA ASN A 30 -4.70 -13.31 11.98
C ASN A 30 -3.32 -13.73 11.41
N LEU A 31 -3.04 -15.04 11.38
CA LEU A 31 -1.81 -15.57 10.77
C LEU A 31 -1.80 -15.33 9.24
N ASP A 32 -2.94 -15.47 8.57
CA ASP A 32 -3.07 -15.16 7.14
C ASP A 32 -2.81 -13.67 6.85
N ILE A 33 -3.25 -12.76 7.75
CA ILE A 33 -2.92 -11.32 7.66
C ILE A 33 -1.40 -11.12 7.82
N LEU A 34 -0.76 -11.77 8.80
CA LEU A 34 0.68 -11.66 9.03
C LEU A 34 1.50 -12.19 7.85
N ASP A 35 1.08 -13.30 7.23
CA ASP A 35 1.71 -13.85 6.03
C ASP A 35 1.66 -12.84 4.87
N ARG A 36 0.50 -12.20 4.64
CA ARG A 36 0.37 -11.12 3.62
C ARG A 36 1.32 -9.96 3.88
N ILE A 37 1.45 -9.52 5.14
CA ILE A 37 2.36 -8.43 5.53
C ILE A 37 3.82 -8.75 5.17
N ALA A 38 4.22 -10.01 5.21
CA ALA A 38 5.57 -10.45 4.86
C ALA A 38 5.75 -10.77 3.36
N SER A 39 4.71 -10.66 2.56
CA SER A 39 4.67 -11.20 1.20
C SER A 39 4.54 -10.13 0.12
N TYR A 40 4.52 -10.60 -1.14
CA TYR A 40 4.42 -9.85 -2.38
C TYR A 40 3.09 -10.14 -3.08
N LYS A 41 2.55 -9.13 -3.78
CA LYS A 41 1.36 -9.25 -4.63
C LYS A 41 1.51 -8.50 -5.95
N ALA A 42 1.13 -9.14 -7.06
CA ALA A 42 0.85 -8.43 -8.30
C ALA A 42 -0.63 -8.01 -8.33
N VAL A 43 -0.88 -6.73 -8.59
CA VAL A 43 -2.22 -6.13 -8.67
C VAL A 43 -2.43 -5.59 -10.07
N ALA A 44 -3.41 -6.13 -10.79
CA ALA A 44 -3.76 -5.66 -12.13
C ALA A 44 -4.63 -4.40 -12.03
N LEU A 45 -4.15 -3.31 -12.61
CA LEU A 45 -4.89 -2.06 -12.75
C LEU A 45 -5.66 -2.03 -14.06
N SER A 46 -6.83 -1.41 -14.03
CA SER A 46 -7.64 -1.12 -15.22
C SER A 46 -8.33 0.23 -15.05
N GLY A 47 -8.62 0.91 -16.16
CA GLY A 47 -9.23 2.23 -16.12
C GLY A 47 -8.31 3.28 -15.50
N SER A 48 -8.92 4.31 -14.87
CA SER A 48 -8.21 5.46 -14.31
C SER A 48 -8.16 5.50 -12.78
N THR A 49 -8.85 4.58 -12.10
CA THR A 49 -8.91 4.53 -10.63
C THR A 49 -8.85 3.10 -10.12
N HIS A 50 -8.24 2.92 -8.93
CA HIS A 50 -8.21 1.66 -8.20
C HIS A 50 -8.24 1.94 -6.70
N THR A 51 -8.88 1.08 -5.92
CA THR A 51 -8.81 1.15 -4.44
C THR A 51 -7.99 -0.02 -3.92
N LEU A 52 -6.88 0.30 -3.25
CA LEU A 52 -6.04 -0.66 -2.56
C LEU A 52 -6.42 -0.65 -1.08
N THR A 53 -7.17 -1.66 -0.65
CA THR A 53 -7.65 -1.75 0.72
C THR A 53 -6.61 -2.40 1.61
N VAL A 54 -6.16 -1.70 2.67
CA VAL A 54 -5.22 -2.20 3.68
C VAL A 54 -5.96 -3.03 4.73
N ARG A 55 -7.12 -2.58 5.15
CA ARG A 55 -8.04 -3.26 6.07
C ARG A 55 -9.46 -2.76 5.86
N GLU A 56 -10.43 -3.44 6.41
CA GLU A 56 -11.79 -2.89 6.46
C GLU A 56 -11.85 -1.62 7.31
N ALA A 57 -12.75 -0.71 6.97
CA ALA A 57 -12.95 0.53 7.72
C ALA A 57 -13.45 0.25 9.15
N SER A 58 -14.26 -0.80 9.30
CA SER A 58 -14.83 -1.25 10.56
C SER A 58 -14.73 -2.78 10.64
N PRO A 59 -13.55 -3.32 11.00
CA PRO A 59 -13.37 -4.77 11.09
C PRO A 59 -14.26 -5.36 12.19
N GLY A 60 -14.88 -6.50 11.91
CA GLY A 60 -15.67 -7.28 12.84
C GLY A 60 -14.94 -8.53 13.33
N SER A 61 -15.34 -9.09 14.46
CA SER A 61 -14.74 -10.32 15.01
C SER A 61 -14.75 -11.48 14.02
N GLY A 62 -13.58 -12.00 13.68
CA GLY A 62 -13.39 -13.13 12.78
C GLY A 62 -13.85 -12.87 11.34
N THR A 63 -14.13 -11.62 10.96
CA THR A 63 -14.72 -11.28 9.67
C THR A 63 -13.89 -10.31 8.83
N GLU A 64 -12.73 -9.87 9.31
CA GLU A 64 -11.83 -9.05 8.50
C GLU A 64 -11.48 -9.79 7.21
N ASN A 65 -11.85 -9.23 6.06
CA ASN A 65 -11.51 -9.82 4.77
C ASN A 65 -10.02 -9.61 4.46
N LEU A 66 -9.37 -10.64 3.94
CA LEU A 66 -7.99 -10.56 3.50
C LEU A 66 -7.88 -9.63 2.29
N GLN A 67 -7.20 -8.50 2.47
CA GLN A 67 -7.12 -7.40 1.51
C GLN A 67 -5.78 -7.40 0.74
N ASP A 68 -5.78 -6.88 -0.49
CA ASP A 68 -4.55 -6.77 -1.29
C ASP A 68 -3.60 -5.69 -0.77
N GLY A 69 -4.08 -4.65 -0.11
CA GLY A 69 -3.26 -3.64 0.54
C GLY A 69 -2.56 -4.11 1.84
N MET A 70 -2.76 -5.36 2.26
CA MET A 70 -1.99 -5.94 3.36
C MET A 70 -0.57 -6.32 2.96
N TYR A 71 -0.31 -6.55 1.67
CA TYR A 71 1.03 -6.86 1.17
C TYR A 71 1.97 -5.66 1.24
N ARG A 72 3.24 -5.90 1.57
CA ARG A 72 4.25 -4.82 1.66
C ARG A 72 4.94 -4.53 0.34
N VAL A 73 5.05 -5.52 -0.53
CA VAL A 73 5.59 -5.34 -1.87
C VAL A 73 4.47 -5.54 -2.87
N ILE A 74 4.15 -4.52 -3.63
CA ILE A 74 3.06 -4.55 -4.61
C ILE A 74 3.56 -4.11 -5.97
N LYS A 75 3.34 -4.97 -6.96
CA LYS A 75 3.64 -4.69 -8.35
C LYS A 75 2.34 -4.40 -9.10
N PHE A 76 2.19 -3.18 -9.57
CA PHE A 76 1.09 -2.82 -10.45
C PHE A 76 1.35 -3.31 -11.87
N THR A 77 0.37 -4.00 -12.44
CA THR A 77 0.39 -4.54 -13.80
C THR A 77 -0.87 -4.11 -14.54
N GLY A 78 -1.00 -4.48 -15.80
CA GLY A 78 -2.17 -4.16 -16.63
C GLY A 78 -1.87 -3.10 -17.68
N ALA A 79 -2.75 -2.99 -18.66
CA ALA A 79 -2.64 -2.03 -19.77
C ALA A 79 -3.50 -0.79 -19.47
N LEU A 80 -2.87 0.37 -19.35
CA LEU A 80 -3.51 1.64 -19.00
C LEU A 80 -3.75 2.51 -20.24
N GLY A 81 -4.90 3.17 -20.30
CA GLY A 81 -5.23 4.19 -21.30
C GLY A 81 -5.13 5.63 -20.76
N ALA A 82 -4.82 5.77 -19.46
CA ALA A 82 -4.62 7.04 -18.76
C ALA A 82 -3.85 6.78 -17.48
N ASN A 83 -3.38 7.84 -16.80
CA ASN A 83 -2.85 7.70 -15.44
C ASN A 83 -3.90 7.04 -14.52
N ASN A 84 -3.45 6.13 -13.65
CA ASN A 84 -4.32 5.47 -12.70
C ASN A 84 -4.10 6.04 -11.30
N THR A 85 -5.17 6.48 -10.64
CA THR A 85 -5.12 6.91 -9.24
C THR A 85 -5.47 5.74 -8.33
N VAL A 86 -4.49 5.28 -7.55
CA VAL A 86 -4.65 4.23 -6.55
C VAL A 86 -4.91 4.88 -5.20
N THR A 87 -6.14 4.72 -4.68
CA THR A 87 -6.51 5.19 -3.35
C THR A 87 -6.22 4.10 -2.32
N ILE A 88 -5.37 4.39 -1.34
CA ILE A 88 -5.04 3.50 -0.23
C ILE A 88 -6.09 3.70 0.88
N ALA A 89 -6.87 2.67 1.17
CA ALA A 89 -8.01 2.73 2.06
C ALA A 89 -7.88 1.74 3.25
N PRO A 90 -8.49 2.07 4.41
CA PRO A 90 -9.08 3.36 4.76
C PRO A 90 -8.00 4.43 5.00
N ASN A 91 -8.40 5.70 4.90
CA ASN A 91 -7.49 6.83 5.13
C ASN A 91 -7.00 6.97 6.59
N THR A 92 -7.46 6.11 7.49
CA THR A 92 -7.03 6.01 8.88
C THR A 92 -6.07 4.85 9.15
N ALA A 93 -5.66 4.10 8.10
CA ALA A 93 -4.73 2.99 8.24
C ALA A 93 -3.30 3.44 7.89
N PRO A 94 -2.39 3.59 8.88
CA PRO A 94 -0.98 3.81 8.60
C PRO A 94 -0.36 2.54 8.03
N ALA A 95 0.46 2.70 6.99
CA ALA A 95 1.14 1.57 6.36
C ALA A 95 2.37 2.04 5.58
N TYR A 96 3.32 1.13 5.30
CA TYR A 96 4.41 1.39 4.38
C TYR A 96 4.39 0.38 3.24
N PHE A 97 4.96 0.76 2.09
CA PHE A 97 4.96 -0.07 0.89
C PHE A 97 6.22 0.12 0.06
N ILE A 98 6.55 -0.93 -0.67
CA ILE A 98 7.42 -0.89 -1.84
C ILE A 98 6.51 -1.13 -3.04
N PHE A 99 6.35 -0.12 -3.90
CA PHE A 99 5.56 -0.23 -5.12
C PHE A 99 6.44 -0.28 -6.36
N GLU A 100 6.06 -1.10 -7.33
CA GLU A 100 6.59 -1.13 -8.68
C GLU A 100 5.48 -0.80 -9.67
N ASN A 101 5.68 0.20 -10.53
CA ASN A 101 4.79 0.46 -11.67
C ASN A 101 5.29 -0.28 -12.90
N ALA A 102 4.82 -1.51 -13.09
CA ALA A 102 5.07 -2.36 -14.26
C ALA A 102 3.84 -2.44 -15.20
N THR A 103 3.03 -1.40 -15.22
CA THR A 103 1.92 -1.28 -16.17
C THR A 103 2.44 -1.09 -17.59
N THR A 104 1.60 -1.42 -18.56
CA THR A 104 1.87 -1.18 -19.99
C THR A 104 0.84 -0.19 -20.53
N ASP A 105 1.11 0.39 -21.69
CA ASP A 105 0.15 1.27 -22.36
C ASP A 105 -0.81 0.48 -23.21
N SER A 106 -2.09 0.84 -23.17
CA SER A 106 -3.13 0.27 -24.03
C SER A 106 -3.33 1.06 -25.33
N GLY A 107 -2.53 2.12 -25.57
CA GLY A 107 -2.64 3.01 -26.73
C GLY A 107 -1.33 3.72 -27.03
N SER A 108 -1.38 4.74 -27.86
CA SER A 108 -0.22 5.47 -28.39
C SER A 108 0.17 6.72 -27.58
N SER A 109 -0.52 7.03 -26.49
CA SER A 109 -0.37 8.29 -25.73
C SER A 109 0.40 8.14 -24.40
N GLY A 110 0.87 6.95 -24.05
CA GLY A 110 1.64 6.68 -22.84
C GLY A 110 3.10 7.17 -22.92
N PRO A 111 3.96 6.78 -21.96
CA PRO A 111 3.67 5.92 -20.81
C PRO A 111 2.87 6.61 -19.69
N TYR A 112 2.00 5.84 -19.02
CA TYR A 112 1.13 6.35 -17.96
C TYR A 112 1.71 6.07 -16.57
N SER A 113 1.41 6.97 -15.65
CA SER A 113 1.85 6.90 -14.26
C SER A 113 0.76 6.32 -13.34
N VAL A 114 1.21 5.78 -12.22
CA VAL A 114 0.35 5.44 -11.08
C VAL A 114 0.49 6.53 -10.02
N ILE A 115 -0.64 7.09 -9.59
CA ILE A 115 -0.71 8.15 -8.57
C ILE A 115 -1.25 7.54 -7.29
N LEU A 116 -0.45 7.54 -6.23
CA LEU A 116 -0.86 7.03 -4.92
C LEU A 116 -1.45 8.15 -4.09
N THR A 117 -2.62 7.92 -3.51
CA THR A 117 -3.30 8.84 -2.60
C THR A 117 -3.90 8.11 -1.41
N GLN A 118 -4.07 8.76 -0.26
CA GLN A 118 -4.78 8.21 0.89
C GLN A 118 -5.90 9.13 1.40
N GLY A 119 -5.73 10.44 1.27
CA GLY A 119 -6.69 11.47 1.67
C GLY A 119 -6.49 12.74 0.83
N SER A 120 -6.68 13.91 1.46
CA SER A 120 -6.42 15.20 0.81
C SER A 120 -4.99 15.70 0.96
N GLY A 121 -4.13 14.96 1.64
CA GLY A 121 -2.71 15.27 1.81
C GLY A 121 -1.87 15.03 0.56
N ALA A 122 -0.55 14.98 0.73
CA ALA A 122 0.39 14.78 -0.37
C ALA A 122 0.18 13.43 -1.09
N ASN A 123 0.39 13.42 -2.38
CA ASN A 123 0.32 12.26 -3.25
C ASN A 123 1.70 11.94 -3.84
N ILE A 124 1.92 10.69 -4.21
CA ILE A 124 3.14 10.25 -4.89
C ILE A 124 2.79 9.74 -6.29
N THR A 125 3.53 10.20 -7.29
CA THR A 125 3.42 9.70 -8.66
C THR A 125 4.58 8.75 -8.95
N ILE A 126 4.25 7.52 -9.32
CA ILE A 126 5.22 6.51 -9.78
C ILE A 126 5.15 6.43 -11.29
N GLN A 127 6.19 6.92 -11.95
CA GLN A 127 6.30 6.84 -13.41
C GLN A 127 6.38 5.38 -13.87
N ASN A 128 5.98 5.13 -15.10
CA ASN A 128 6.07 3.80 -15.70
C ASN A 128 7.50 3.24 -15.62
N GLY A 129 7.63 1.98 -15.24
CA GLY A 129 8.91 1.29 -15.07
C GLY A 129 9.73 1.71 -13.85
N LYS A 130 9.15 2.50 -12.93
CA LYS A 130 9.84 2.97 -11.71
C LYS A 130 9.26 2.33 -10.46
N ASN A 131 10.05 2.36 -9.38
CA ASN A 131 9.70 1.90 -8.06
C ASN A 131 9.64 3.08 -7.09
N ALA A 132 8.88 2.93 -6.00
CA ALA A 132 8.86 3.88 -4.90
C ALA A 132 8.76 3.15 -3.56
N ILE A 133 9.46 3.67 -2.56
CA ILE A 133 9.29 3.26 -1.16
C ILE A 133 8.53 4.40 -0.48
N VAL A 134 7.33 4.11 0.00
CA VAL A 134 6.43 5.12 0.56
C VAL A 134 5.85 4.68 1.89
N TYR A 135 5.38 5.63 2.67
CA TYR A 135 4.49 5.36 3.79
C TYR A 135 3.24 6.24 3.74
N CYS A 136 2.18 5.72 4.34
CA CYS A 136 0.90 6.39 4.52
C CYS A 136 0.75 6.72 5.99
N ASP A 137 0.42 7.96 6.34
CA ASP A 137 0.35 8.41 7.73
C ASP A 137 -0.96 8.07 8.46
N GLY A 138 -2.02 7.74 7.71
CA GLY A 138 -3.32 7.40 8.27
C GLY A 138 -4.02 8.55 9.01
N ALA A 139 -3.74 9.80 8.63
CA ALA A 139 -4.22 11.00 9.33
C ALA A 139 -5.69 11.35 9.05
N GLY A 140 -6.50 10.40 8.55
CA GLY A 140 -7.91 10.62 8.24
C GLY A 140 -8.11 11.43 6.95
N SER A 141 -8.97 12.45 6.98
CA SER A 141 -9.26 13.25 5.78
C SER A 141 -8.03 13.95 5.20
N GLY A 142 -7.06 14.31 6.04
CA GLY A 142 -5.79 14.92 5.66
C GLY A 142 -4.67 13.92 5.35
N ALA A 143 -4.94 12.62 5.34
CA ALA A 143 -3.92 11.59 5.17
C ALA A 143 -3.10 11.77 3.89
N ALA A 144 -1.81 11.52 4.01
CA ALA A 144 -0.81 11.71 2.98
C ALA A 144 -0.10 10.39 2.63
N VAL A 145 0.37 10.30 1.40
CA VAL A 145 1.37 9.32 0.96
C VAL A 145 2.71 10.06 0.81
N VAL A 146 3.73 9.58 1.51
CA VAL A 146 5.03 10.24 1.59
C VAL A 146 6.11 9.33 1.01
N ASN A 147 6.98 9.87 0.16
CA ASN A 147 8.16 9.16 -0.32
C ASN A 147 9.19 9.06 0.83
N ALA A 148 9.52 7.83 1.21
CA ALA A 148 10.45 7.59 2.31
C ALA A 148 11.91 7.96 1.98
N LEU A 149 12.21 8.22 0.71
CA LEU A 149 13.56 8.53 0.22
C LEU A 149 13.72 9.97 -0.30
N SER A 150 12.70 10.86 -0.12
CA SER A 150 12.76 12.23 -0.65
C SER A 150 13.91 13.07 -0.08
N ASP A 151 14.26 12.83 1.18
CA ASP A 151 15.34 13.56 1.88
C ASP A 151 16.41 12.56 2.38
N LEU A 152 16.84 11.68 1.48
CA LEU A 152 17.81 10.63 1.80
C LEU A 152 19.16 11.21 2.15
N GLN A 153 19.60 11.03 3.40
CA GLN A 153 20.95 11.35 3.84
C GLN A 153 21.82 10.10 3.82
N ILE A 154 22.88 10.11 3.00
CA ILE A 154 23.83 9.01 2.87
C ILE A 154 25.25 9.55 3.00
N ALA A 155 26.15 8.78 3.60
CA ALA A 155 27.56 9.14 3.73
C ALA A 155 28.33 8.89 2.40
N THR A 156 27.98 7.83 1.70
CA THR A 156 28.63 7.43 0.43
C THR A 156 27.61 6.78 -0.48
N LEU A 157 27.60 7.17 -1.77
CA LEU A 157 26.84 6.52 -2.83
C LEU A 157 27.81 5.88 -3.82
N GLU A 158 27.76 4.56 -3.96
CA GLU A 158 28.45 3.85 -5.03
C GLU A 158 27.44 3.50 -6.14
N VAL A 159 27.72 3.95 -7.36
CA VAL A 159 26.90 3.64 -8.52
C VAL A 159 27.73 2.78 -9.48
N THR A 160 27.38 1.50 -9.60
CA THR A 160 28.11 0.53 -10.46
C THR A 160 27.68 0.57 -11.93
N GLY A 161 26.74 1.43 -12.29
CA GLY A 161 26.22 1.62 -13.65
C GLY A 161 26.10 3.09 -14.02
N ALA A 162 25.32 3.39 -15.06
CA ALA A 162 25.04 4.78 -15.44
C ALA A 162 24.13 5.44 -14.37
N ALA A 163 24.51 6.63 -13.92
CA ALA A 163 23.69 7.49 -13.06
C ALA A 163 23.12 8.65 -13.88
N THR A 164 21.82 8.91 -13.72
CA THR A 164 21.19 10.15 -14.17
C THR A 164 20.85 10.96 -12.91
N ILE A 165 21.44 12.14 -12.79
CA ILE A 165 21.22 13.04 -11.66
C ILE A 165 20.54 14.29 -12.21
N ASP A 166 19.24 14.44 -11.94
CA ASP A 166 18.46 15.61 -12.33
C ASP A 166 18.45 16.64 -11.20
N GLY A 167 18.62 17.93 -11.55
CA GLY A 167 18.44 19.02 -10.59
C GLY A 167 19.59 19.17 -9.56
N VAL A 168 20.84 18.95 -9.96
CA VAL A 168 21.98 19.24 -9.07
C VAL A 168 22.04 20.75 -8.81
N THR A 169 21.76 21.16 -7.57
CA THR A 169 22.03 22.51 -7.07
C THR A 169 23.37 22.46 -6.33
N THR A 170 24.39 23.15 -6.82
CA THR A 170 25.69 23.32 -6.16
C THR A 170 25.67 24.58 -5.31
#